data_0730d25ca67ff4b29c768d616f12f872
#
_entry.id   0730d25ca67ff4b29c768d616f12f872
#
_cell.length_a   1.000
_cell.length_b   1.000
_cell.length_c   1.000
_cell.angle_alpha   90.00
_cell.angle_beta   90.00
_cell.angle_gamma   90.00
#
_symmetry.space_group_name_H-M   'P 1'
#
loop_
_entity.id
_entity.type
_entity.pdbx_description
1 polymer ?
#
loop_
_entity_poly.entity_id
_entity_poly.type
_entity_poly.pdbx_seq_one_letter_code
_entity_poly.pdbx_strand_id
1 'polypeptide(L)'
;MSLIKMPSQLEINNALSALIYGQPGRGKTTLACSAPKAVLFDFDGGVNRINGAHQIPTIQVHSWEEAMEGFNEVKASKEFQTIVVDTVGKMLAYMEDYIKRTDPKKRKADGSLSLQGYGVRKQMFINFIRDSATCGKHIIFVAHEIEQKRNEETIIRPEVGGSSASDLLKELDLVGFLEMSGKIRTISFDPQDKFYAKNSCDMQGVINVPMLLDENGNPTGENNFMGKVIENYHNRLKKNKEMTAKYEALCADIRERVADVANAEDANNFIDWVGSIEHIYNSKVVASKALANQAKDLNLTFNKATKKYA
;
A
#
# COMPACT_ATOMS: atom_id res chain seq x y z
N MET A 1 8.28 -25.93 15.72
CA MET A 1 7.64 -24.61 15.89
C MET A 1 6.31 -24.61 15.17
N SER A 2 5.23 -24.08 15.77
CA SER A 2 3.94 -23.96 15.08
C SER A 2 4.04 -22.94 13.95
N LEU A 3 3.45 -23.26 12.78
CA LEU A 3 3.29 -22.30 11.67
C LEU A 3 2.19 -21.28 11.95
N ILE A 4 1.28 -21.59 12.91
CA ILE A 4 0.21 -20.69 13.33
C ILE A 4 0.81 -19.70 14.32
N LYS A 5 0.74 -18.42 13.98
CA LYS A 5 1.20 -17.29 14.82
C LYS A 5 -0.02 -16.48 15.27
N MET A 6 0.05 -15.93 16.45
CA MET A 6 -0.93 -14.92 16.90
C MET A 6 -0.75 -13.64 16.07
N PRO A 7 -1.80 -12.82 15.88
CA PRO A 7 -1.71 -11.60 15.07
C PRO A 7 -0.57 -10.66 15.50
N SER A 8 -0.29 -10.51 16.78
CA SER A 8 0.83 -9.70 17.30
C SER A 8 2.21 -10.27 16.95
N GLN A 9 2.32 -11.58 16.65
CA GLN A 9 3.56 -12.27 16.30
C GLN A 9 3.83 -12.28 14.79
N LEU A 10 2.89 -11.77 13.98
CA LEU A 10 3.07 -11.70 12.53
C LEU A 10 4.20 -10.76 12.17
N GLU A 11 5.00 -11.17 11.19
CA GLU A 11 6.02 -10.30 10.61
C GLU A 11 5.35 -9.22 9.78
N ILE A 12 5.82 -7.98 9.91
CA ILE A 12 5.33 -6.86 9.13
C ILE A 12 6.22 -6.71 7.90
N ASN A 13 5.62 -6.76 6.71
CA ASN A 13 6.31 -6.30 5.52
C ASN A 13 6.30 -4.75 5.52
N ASN A 14 7.48 -4.16 5.68
CA ASN A 14 7.64 -2.71 5.70
C ASN A 14 7.80 -2.11 4.28
N ALA A 15 7.90 -2.94 3.24
CA ALA A 15 8.01 -2.48 1.87
C ALA A 15 6.66 -1.94 1.38
N LEU A 16 6.63 -0.67 0.97
CA LEU A 16 5.45 -0.02 0.39
C LEU A 16 5.46 -0.20 -1.13
N SER A 17 4.33 -0.58 -1.71
CA SER A 17 4.09 -0.57 -3.14
C SER A 17 3.08 0.54 -3.50
N ALA A 18 3.47 1.48 -4.35
CA ALA A 18 2.65 2.64 -4.69
C ALA A 18 2.63 2.93 -6.20
N LEU A 19 1.58 3.60 -6.65
CA LEU A 19 1.46 4.17 -7.99
C LEU A 19 1.07 5.63 -7.89
N ILE A 20 1.76 6.49 -8.62
CA ILE A 20 1.42 7.91 -8.82
C ILE A 20 1.06 8.11 -10.28
N TYR A 21 -0.13 8.62 -10.57
CA TYR A 21 -0.54 8.87 -11.94
C TYR A 21 -1.23 10.22 -12.10
N GLY A 22 -1.34 10.71 -13.34
CA GLY A 22 -1.92 12.00 -13.70
C GLY A 22 -1.39 12.49 -15.04
N GLN A 23 -1.76 13.71 -15.43
CA GLN A 23 -1.37 14.30 -16.71
C GLN A 23 0.14 14.43 -16.87
N PRO A 24 0.66 14.39 -18.12
CA PRO A 24 2.05 14.74 -18.40
C PRO A 24 2.43 16.13 -17.87
N GLY A 25 3.68 16.32 -17.46
CA GLY A 25 4.19 17.61 -16.99
C GLY A 25 3.76 18.04 -15.59
N ARG A 26 3.02 17.21 -14.82
CA ARG A 26 2.58 17.53 -13.46
C ARG A 26 3.61 17.20 -12.36
N GLY A 27 4.82 16.75 -12.73
CA GLY A 27 5.92 16.48 -11.79
C GLY A 27 5.80 15.14 -11.07
N LYS A 28 5.15 14.13 -11.66
CA LYS A 28 5.01 12.78 -11.10
C LYS A 28 6.36 12.14 -10.80
N THR A 29 7.27 12.14 -11.76
CA THR A 29 8.62 11.56 -11.62
C THR A 29 9.38 12.22 -10.48
N THR A 30 9.41 13.57 -10.45
CA THR A 30 10.06 14.33 -9.37
C THR A 30 9.45 13.98 -8.01
N LEU A 31 8.13 13.82 -7.95
CA LEU A 31 7.45 13.41 -6.73
C LEU A 31 7.84 12.00 -6.30
N ALA A 32 7.85 11.04 -7.22
CA ALA A 32 8.26 9.65 -6.94
C ALA A 32 9.72 9.58 -6.48
N CYS A 33 10.61 10.36 -7.11
CA CYS A 33 12.03 10.44 -6.75
C CYS A 33 12.29 11.06 -5.36
N SER A 34 11.27 11.61 -4.69
CA SER A 34 11.37 12.11 -3.31
C SER A 34 11.36 11.03 -2.24
N ALA A 35 11.33 9.77 -2.63
CA ALA A 35 11.40 8.63 -1.72
C ALA A 35 12.83 8.42 -1.17
N PRO A 36 12.97 7.83 0.02
CA PRO A 36 14.27 7.67 0.65
C PRO A 36 15.18 6.72 -0.16
N LYS A 37 16.42 7.15 -0.37
CA LYS A 37 17.47 6.38 -1.06
C LYS A 37 16.95 5.71 -2.33
N ALA A 38 16.26 6.50 -3.15
CA ALA A 38 15.63 6.01 -4.37
C ALA A 38 16.62 5.85 -5.52
N VAL A 39 16.35 4.87 -6.38
CA VAL A 39 16.94 4.71 -7.70
C VAL A 39 15.84 4.72 -8.75
N LEU A 40 16.03 5.48 -9.81
CA LEU A 40 15.08 5.61 -10.91
C LEU A 40 15.39 4.59 -12.01
N PHE A 41 14.40 3.80 -12.38
CA PHE A 41 14.37 3.00 -13.60
C PHE A 41 13.64 3.80 -14.67
N ASP A 42 14.42 4.48 -15.52
CA ASP A 42 13.91 5.36 -16.55
C ASP A 42 13.65 4.59 -17.85
N PHE A 43 12.41 4.16 -18.03
CA PHE A 43 11.93 3.49 -19.26
C PHE A 43 11.47 4.47 -20.33
N ASP A 44 11.22 5.74 -19.96
CA ASP A 44 10.64 6.75 -20.86
C ASP A 44 11.69 7.76 -21.39
N GLY A 45 12.94 7.66 -20.93
CA GLY A 45 14.02 8.62 -21.27
C GLY A 45 13.76 10.01 -20.68
N GLY A 46 12.98 10.08 -19.60
CA GLY A 46 12.49 11.34 -19.03
C GLY A 46 13.39 11.98 -17.99
N VAL A 47 14.45 11.32 -17.54
CA VAL A 47 15.31 11.81 -16.45
C VAL A 47 15.90 13.20 -16.71
N ASN A 48 16.26 13.52 -17.96
CA ASN A 48 16.83 14.80 -18.34
C ASN A 48 15.83 15.98 -18.24
N ARG A 49 14.53 15.71 -18.06
CA ARG A 49 13.48 16.72 -17.87
C ARG A 49 13.31 17.10 -16.40
N ILE A 50 13.92 16.32 -15.48
CA ILE A 50 13.91 16.61 -14.04
C ILE A 50 14.98 17.68 -13.78
N ASN A 51 14.64 18.70 -12.97
CA ASN A 51 15.63 19.67 -12.53
C ASN A 51 16.82 18.96 -11.85
N GLY A 52 18.06 19.35 -12.20
CA GLY A 52 19.27 18.69 -11.74
C GLY A 52 19.40 18.56 -10.22
N ALA A 53 18.82 19.50 -9.46
CA ALA A 53 18.79 19.45 -8.00
C ALA A 53 17.86 18.34 -7.44
N HIS A 54 16.98 17.76 -8.26
CA HIS A 54 16.03 16.72 -7.89
C HIS A 54 16.28 15.40 -8.65
N GLN A 55 17.35 15.32 -9.44
CA GLN A 55 17.76 14.07 -10.05
C GLN A 55 18.36 13.13 -9.01
N ILE A 56 18.17 11.84 -9.21
CA ILE A 56 18.66 10.76 -8.35
C ILE A 56 19.44 9.75 -9.18
N PRO A 57 20.20 8.82 -8.58
CA PRO A 57 20.79 7.69 -9.29
C PRO A 57 19.77 7.02 -10.21
N THR A 58 20.16 6.82 -11.48
CA THR A 58 19.22 6.41 -12.53
C THR A 58 19.80 5.28 -13.37
N ILE A 59 18.99 4.28 -13.65
CA ILE A 59 19.24 3.26 -14.67
C ILE A 59 18.40 3.62 -15.89
N GLN A 60 19.05 4.00 -16.98
CA GLN A 60 18.40 4.23 -18.28
C GLN A 60 18.14 2.86 -18.92
N VAL A 61 16.88 2.46 -19.00
CA VAL A 61 16.48 1.11 -19.41
C VAL A 61 16.20 1.10 -20.91
N HIS A 62 16.87 0.21 -21.64
CA HIS A 62 16.66 0.01 -23.08
C HIS A 62 16.10 -1.38 -23.42
N SER A 63 16.05 -2.30 -22.46
CA SER A 63 15.47 -3.63 -22.63
C SER A 63 14.94 -4.17 -21.28
N TRP A 64 14.09 -5.20 -21.33
CA TRP A 64 13.65 -5.87 -20.10
C TRP A 64 14.80 -6.57 -19.38
N GLU A 65 15.78 -7.10 -20.13
CA GLU A 65 16.97 -7.73 -19.59
C GLU A 65 17.81 -6.73 -18.77
N GLU A 66 18.07 -5.54 -19.30
CA GLU A 66 18.77 -4.48 -18.56
C GLU A 66 18.00 -4.05 -17.30
N ALA A 67 16.67 -3.99 -17.39
CA ALA A 67 15.84 -3.73 -16.20
C ALA A 67 16.06 -4.79 -15.12
N MET A 68 16.13 -6.05 -15.49
CA MET A 68 16.34 -7.16 -14.54
C MET A 68 17.77 -7.20 -14.00
N GLU A 69 18.79 -6.87 -14.80
CA GLU A 69 20.17 -6.71 -14.34
C GLU A 69 20.25 -5.60 -13.29
N GLY A 70 19.71 -4.41 -13.60
CA GLY A 70 19.67 -3.30 -12.67
C GLY A 70 18.85 -3.61 -11.41
N PHE A 71 17.74 -4.34 -11.55
CA PHE A 71 16.97 -4.80 -10.41
C PHE A 71 17.78 -5.71 -9.48
N ASN A 72 18.55 -6.65 -10.03
CA ASN A 72 19.39 -7.54 -9.25
C ASN A 72 20.53 -6.78 -8.55
N GLU A 73 21.10 -5.75 -9.19
CA GLU A 73 22.09 -4.87 -8.57
C GLU A 73 21.49 -4.11 -7.37
N VAL A 74 20.33 -3.47 -7.57
CA VAL A 74 19.61 -2.75 -6.51
C VAL A 74 19.19 -3.68 -5.38
N LYS A 75 18.75 -4.89 -5.71
CA LYS A 75 18.37 -5.92 -4.74
C LYS A 75 19.53 -6.29 -3.82
N ALA A 76 20.74 -6.46 -4.37
CA ALA A 76 21.94 -6.79 -3.61
C ALA A 76 22.48 -5.60 -2.80
N SER A 77 22.19 -4.36 -3.21
CA SER A 77 22.68 -3.15 -2.59
C SER A 77 21.96 -2.82 -1.28
N LYS A 78 22.73 -2.35 -0.27
CA LYS A 78 22.20 -1.75 0.97
C LYS A 78 22.03 -0.24 0.86
N GLU A 79 22.52 0.37 -0.20
CA GLU A 79 22.46 1.81 -0.43
C GLU A 79 21.06 2.26 -0.79
N PHE A 80 20.37 1.53 -1.70
CA PHE A 80 19.05 1.86 -2.18
C PHE A 80 17.96 1.21 -1.32
N GLN A 81 16.92 1.97 -1.03
CA GLN A 81 15.74 1.53 -0.29
C GLN A 81 14.47 1.55 -1.13
N THR A 82 14.45 2.36 -2.19
CA THR A 82 13.27 2.56 -3.04
C THR A 82 13.62 2.41 -4.51
N ILE A 83 12.79 1.68 -5.24
CA ILE A 83 12.80 1.56 -6.69
C ILE A 83 11.69 2.45 -7.25
N VAL A 84 12.03 3.39 -8.13
CA VAL A 84 11.07 4.22 -8.88
C VAL A 84 11.04 3.75 -10.32
N VAL A 85 9.87 3.46 -10.86
CA VAL A 85 9.67 2.98 -12.24
C VAL A 85 8.91 4.03 -13.03
N ASP A 86 9.56 4.66 -14.01
CA ASP A 86 8.97 5.69 -14.88
C ASP A 86 9.14 5.33 -16.37
N THR A 87 8.07 4.92 -17.03
CA THR A 87 6.70 4.68 -16.58
C THR A 87 6.37 3.19 -16.59
N VAL A 88 5.39 2.78 -15.77
CA VAL A 88 4.93 1.39 -15.74
C VAL A 88 4.38 0.94 -17.11
N GLY A 89 3.74 1.84 -17.86
CA GLY A 89 3.25 1.52 -19.20
C GLY A 89 4.37 1.13 -20.15
N LYS A 90 5.49 1.86 -20.14
CA LYS A 90 6.69 1.53 -20.92
C LYS A 90 7.36 0.25 -20.43
N MET A 91 7.48 0.06 -19.13
CA MET A 91 7.98 -1.21 -18.57
C MET A 91 7.19 -2.41 -19.08
N LEU A 92 5.86 -2.35 -19.10
CA LEU A 92 5.02 -3.41 -19.65
C LEU A 92 5.25 -3.63 -21.15
N ALA A 93 5.52 -2.58 -21.93
CA ALA A 93 5.86 -2.70 -23.34
C ALA A 93 7.21 -3.43 -23.54
N TYR A 94 8.23 -3.13 -22.73
CA TYR A 94 9.50 -3.87 -22.75
C TYR A 94 9.32 -5.34 -22.37
N MET A 95 8.46 -5.65 -21.39
CA MET A 95 8.10 -7.04 -21.07
C MET A 95 7.42 -7.74 -22.27
N GLU A 96 6.52 -7.04 -23.00
CA GLU A 96 5.88 -7.60 -24.20
C GLU A 96 6.90 -7.91 -25.29
N ASP A 97 7.81 -6.99 -25.55
CA ASP A 97 8.84 -7.17 -26.56
C ASP A 97 9.81 -8.31 -26.20
N TYR A 98 10.17 -8.42 -24.93
CA TYR A 98 10.93 -9.55 -24.42
C TYR A 98 10.21 -10.88 -24.68
N ILE A 99 8.92 -10.99 -24.30
CA ILE A 99 8.13 -12.21 -24.50
C ILE A 99 8.02 -12.57 -25.99
N LYS A 100 7.72 -11.60 -26.85
CA LYS A 100 7.60 -11.83 -28.30
C LYS A 100 8.89 -12.32 -28.95
N ARG A 101 10.04 -11.88 -28.42
CA ARG A 101 11.37 -12.23 -28.90
C ARG A 101 11.85 -13.59 -28.39
N THR A 102 11.59 -13.89 -27.10
CA THR A 102 12.06 -15.10 -26.45
C THR A 102 11.10 -16.29 -26.64
N ASP A 103 9.79 -16.05 -26.84
CA ASP A 103 8.80 -17.08 -27.12
C ASP A 103 7.89 -16.68 -28.29
N PRO A 104 8.30 -16.97 -29.55
CA PRO A 104 7.52 -16.65 -30.74
C PRO A 104 6.11 -17.22 -30.75
N LYS A 105 5.84 -18.31 -30.00
CA LYS A 105 4.49 -18.91 -29.88
C LYS A 105 3.50 -17.98 -29.14
N LYS A 106 4.01 -17.00 -28.39
CA LYS A 106 3.21 -16.01 -27.69
C LYS A 106 2.90 -14.76 -28.54
N ARG A 107 3.45 -14.70 -29.77
CA ARG A 107 3.20 -13.64 -30.76
C ARG A 107 2.13 -14.09 -31.74
N LYS A 108 1.16 -13.22 -32.03
CA LYS A 108 0.18 -13.42 -33.11
C LYS A 108 0.76 -13.02 -34.47
N ALA A 109 0.07 -13.37 -35.53
CA ALA A 109 0.45 -13.01 -36.89
C ALA A 109 0.50 -11.48 -37.13
N ASP A 110 -0.34 -10.70 -36.43
CA ASP A 110 -0.36 -9.24 -36.46
C ASP A 110 0.74 -8.57 -35.62
N GLY A 111 1.62 -9.36 -34.99
CA GLY A 111 2.72 -8.87 -34.14
C GLY A 111 2.34 -8.56 -32.72
N SER A 112 1.05 -8.62 -32.35
CA SER A 112 0.59 -8.45 -30.96
C SER A 112 0.85 -9.69 -30.11
N LEU A 113 0.78 -9.55 -28.77
CA LEU A 113 0.81 -10.70 -27.87
C LEU A 113 -0.45 -11.56 -28.02
N SER A 114 -0.27 -12.87 -27.91
CA SER A 114 -1.39 -13.81 -27.75
C SER A 114 -2.00 -13.66 -26.34
N LEU A 115 -3.20 -14.21 -26.14
CA LEU A 115 -3.84 -14.22 -24.81
C LEU A 115 -2.93 -14.86 -23.74
N GLN A 116 -2.24 -15.95 -24.11
CA GLN A 116 -1.26 -16.59 -23.23
C GLN A 116 -0.03 -15.69 -22.96
N GLY A 117 0.41 -14.90 -23.96
CA GLY A 117 1.51 -13.92 -23.80
C GLY A 117 1.14 -12.84 -22.79
N TYR A 118 -0.09 -12.35 -22.81
CA TYR A 118 -0.58 -11.41 -21.78
C TYR A 118 -0.59 -12.03 -20.37
N GLY A 119 -0.90 -13.33 -20.25
CA GLY A 119 -0.77 -14.07 -18.98
C GLY A 119 0.67 -14.13 -18.47
N VAL A 120 1.63 -14.37 -19.36
CA VAL A 120 3.07 -14.35 -19.02
C VAL A 120 3.51 -12.95 -18.57
N ARG A 121 3.15 -11.90 -19.32
CA ARG A 121 3.46 -10.52 -18.95
C ARG A 121 2.92 -10.16 -17.56
N LYS A 122 1.66 -10.52 -17.29
CA LYS A 122 1.05 -10.33 -15.97
C LYS A 122 1.87 -11.01 -14.86
N GLN A 123 2.28 -12.26 -15.08
CA GLN A 123 3.05 -13.00 -14.08
C GLN A 123 4.44 -12.39 -13.86
N MET A 124 5.12 -11.96 -14.92
CA MET A 124 6.40 -11.24 -14.82
C MET A 124 6.28 -9.98 -13.97
N PHE A 125 5.20 -9.21 -14.19
CA PHE A 125 4.94 -7.99 -13.44
C PHE A 125 4.66 -8.26 -11.95
N ILE A 126 3.79 -9.23 -11.64
CA ILE A 126 3.49 -9.62 -10.26
C ILE A 126 4.77 -10.11 -9.55
N ASN A 127 5.59 -10.90 -10.24
CA ASN A 127 6.87 -11.38 -9.69
C ASN A 127 7.80 -10.20 -9.37
N PHE A 128 7.89 -9.22 -10.26
CA PHE A 128 8.74 -8.03 -10.03
C PHE A 128 8.32 -7.26 -8.77
N ILE A 129 7.02 -7.06 -8.53
CA ILE A 129 6.52 -6.41 -7.31
C ILE A 129 6.84 -7.27 -6.07
N ARG A 130 6.57 -8.58 -6.13
CA ARG A 130 6.80 -9.50 -5.00
C ARG A 130 8.28 -9.60 -4.64
N ASP A 131 9.14 -9.66 -5.64
CA ASP A 131 10.58 -9.71 -5.44
C ASP A 131 11.09 -8.42 -4.78
N SER A 132 10.58 -7.26 -5.16
CA SER A 132 10.87 -5.97 -4.51
C SER A 132 10.46 -5.99 -3.03
N ALA A 133 9.23 -6.44 -2.74
CA ALA A 133 8.73 -6.54 -1.38
C ALA A 133 9.53 -7.54 -0.52
N THR A 134 9.92 -8.69 -1.10
CA THR A 134 10.72 -9.72 -0.43
C THR A 134 12.12 -9.23 -0.06
N CYS A 135 12.68 -8.30 -0.87
CA CYS A 135 13.98 -7.67 -0.57
C CYS A 135 13.87 -6.51 0.42
N GLY A 136 12.66 -6.19 0.91
CA GLY A 136 12.41 -5.04 1.76
C GLY A 136 12.57 -3.69 1.05
N LYS A 137 12.47 -3.66 -0.30
CA LYS A 137 12.54 -2.43 -1.09
C LYS A 137 11.15 -1.88 -1.34
N HIS A 138 10.95 -0.58 -1.11
CA HIS A 138 9.77 0.13 -1.60
C HIS A 138 9.78 0.15 -3.11
N ILE A 139 8.59 0.15 -3.72
CA ILE A 139 8.45 0.33 -5.15
C ILE A 139 7.39 1.40 -5.45
N ILE A 140 7.74 2.37 -6.28
CA ILE A 140 6.86 3.46 -6.69
C ILE A 140 6.79 3.49 -8.21
N PHE A 141 5.62 3.18 -8.74
CA PHE A 141 5.34 3.28 -10.16
C PHE A 141 4.83 4.68 -10.51
N VAL A 142 5.23 5.14 -11.69
CA VAL A 142 4.68 6.34 -12.33
C VAL A 142 3.90 5.92 -13.57
N ALA A 143 2.70 6.51 -13.76
CA ALA A 143 1.89 6.29 -14.95
C ALA A 143 1.32 7.61 -15.48
N HIS A 144 0.99 7.65 -16.77
CA HIS A 144 0.08 8.66 -17.31
C HIS A 144 -1.35 8.37 -16.91
N GLU A 145 -2.24 9.32 -17.07
CA GLU A 145 -3.67 9.11 -16.95
C GLU A 145 -4.29 8.79 -18.30
N ILE A 146 -5.38 8.05 -18.27
CA ILE A 146 -6.25 7.81 -19.41
C ILE A 146 -7.70 8.02 -18.99
N GLU A 147 -8.49 8.65 -19.85
CA GLU A 147 -9.92 8.76 -19.66
C GLU A 147 -10.63 7.52 -20.19
N GLN A 148 -11.49 6.93 -19.36
CA GLN A 148 -12.32 5.80 -19.73
C GLN A 148 -13.79 6.19 -19.57
N LYS A 149 -14.57 6.11 -20.66
CA LYS A 149 -16.03 6.26 -20.59
C LYS A 149 -16.66 5.01 -19.99
N ARG A 150 -17.48 5.22 -18.97
CA ARG A 150 -18.33 4.18 -18.38
C ARG A 150 -19.76 4.70 -18.33
N ASN A 151 -20.59 4.21 -19.25
CA ASN A 151 -21.91 4.79 -19.53
C ASN A 151 -21.77 6.25 -19.99
N GLU A 152 -22.41 7.21 -19.32
CA GLU A 152 -22.34 8.65 -19.62
C GLU A 152 -21.24 9.37 -18.82
N GLU A 153 -20.56 8.67 -17.91
CA GLU A 153 -19.52 9.23 -17.04
C GLU A 153 -18.12 8.96 -17.59
N THR A 154 -17.23 9.93 -17.42
CA THR A 154 -15.82 9.80 -17.72
C THR A 154 -15.06 9.56 -16.41
N ILE A 155 -14.32 8.45 -16.34
CA ILE A 155 -13.49 8.09 -15.19
C ILE A 155 -12.02 8.16 -15.60
N ILE A 156 -11.22 8.86 -14.80
CA ILE A 156 -9.77 8.95 -14.98
C ILE A 156 -9.10 7.75 -14.32
N ARG A 157 -8.23 7.07 -15.05
CA ARG A 157 -7.50 5.89 -14.58
C ARG A 157 -6.01 5.99 -14.94
N PRO A 158 -5.13 5.27 -14.24
CA PRO A 158 -3.76 5.13 -14.67
C PRO A 158 -3.71 4.36 -16.02
N GLU A 159 -2.89 4.87 -16.93
CA GLU A 159 -2.58 4.22 -18.21
C GLU A 159 -1.65 3.03 -17.97
N VAL A 160 -2.25 1.90 -17.69
CA VAL A 160 -1.58 0.62 -17.53
C VAL A 160 -2.21 -0.34 -18.52
N GLY A 161 -1.47 -0.77 -19.53
CA GLY A 161 -2.00 -1.46 -20.70
C GLY A 161 -2.86 -2.69 -20.41
N GLY A 162 -4.07 -2.71 -20.99
CA GLY A 162 -4.97 -3.85 -21.08
C GLY A 162 -5.68 -4.25 -19.79
N SER A 163 -6.24 -5.46 -19.77
CA SER A 163 -6.92 -6.05 -18.59
C SER A 163 -6.02 -6.23 -17.36
N SER A 164 -4.69 -6.17 -17.55
CA SER A 164 -3.70 -6.23 -16.48
C SER A 164 -3.76 -5.04 -15.52
N ALA A 165 -4.36 -3.91 -15.93
CA ALA A 165 -4.48 -2.73 -15.08
C ALA A 165 -5.21 -3.01 -13.76
N SER A 166 -6.34 -3.71 -13.80
CA SER A 166 -7.10 -4.01 -12.59
C SER A 166 -6.37 -4.97 -11.64
N ASP A 167 -5.62 -5.91 -12.19
CA ASP A 167 -4.87 -6.87 -11.39
C ASP A 167 -3.63 -6.23 -10.77
N LEU A 168 -2.95 -5.36 -11.54
CA LEU A 168 -1.86 -4.53 -11.04
C LEU A 168 -2.28 -3.71 -9.83
N LEU A 169 -3.39 -2.97 -9.95
CA LEU A 169 -3.85 -2.06 -8.91
C LEU A 169 -4.23 -2.80 -7.61
N LYS A 170 -4.58 -4.10 -7.69
CA LYS A 170 -4.85 -4.93 -6.51
C LYS A 170 -3.59 -5.24 -5.71
N GLU A 171 -2.45 -5.41 -6.36
CA GLU A 171 -1.16 -5.74 -5.71
C GLU A 171 -0.51 -4.53 -5.02
N LEU A 172 -0.96 -3.30 -5.31
CA LEU A 172 -0.39 -2.09 -4.74
C LEU A 172 -1.07 -1.71 -3.41
N ASP A 173 -0.31 -1.09 -2.50
CA ASP A 173 -0.83 -0.56 -1.23
C ASP A 173 -1.49 0.80 -1.41
N LEU A 174 -0.87 1.67 -2.22
CA LEU A 174 -1.34 3.03 -2.49
C LEU A 174 -1.48 3.28 -3.99
N VAL A 175 -2.55 3.98 -4.38
CA VAL A 175 -2.70 4.56 -5.73
C VAL A 175 -3.11 6.00 -5.58
N GLY A 176 -2.25 6.93 -5.99
CA GLY A 176 -2.45 8.37 -5.88
C GLY A 176 -2.69 9.03 -7.23
N PHE A 177 -3.78 9.79 -7.31
CA PHE A 177 -4.07 10.66 -8.45
C PHE A 177 -3.47 12.06 -8.19
N LEU A 178 -2.51 12.45 -9.02
CA LEU A 178 -1.84 13.75 -8.95
C LEU A 178 -2.50 14.71 -9.94
N GLU A 179 -3.12 15.74 -9.40
CA GLU A 179 -3.73 16.80 -10.18
C GLU A 179 -3.13 18.18 -9.86
N MET A 180 -3.43 19.14 -10.72
CA MET A 180 -3.01 20.52 -10.54
C MET A 180 -4.14 21.46 -10.94
N SER A 181 -4.54 22.34 -10.01
CA SER A 181 -5.50 23.40 -10.23
C SER A 181 -4.80 24.75 -10.03
N GLY A 182 -4.64 25.51 -11.10
CA GLY A 182 -3.80 26.71 -11.08
C GLY A 182 -2.35 26.40 -10.69
N LYS A 183 -1.87 26.99 -9.59
CA LYS A 183 -0.53 26.75 -9.03
C LYS A 183 -0.51 25.68 -7.92
N ILE A 184 -1.68 25.13 -7.54
CA ILE A 184 -1.79 24.17 -6.45
C ILE A 184 -1.75 22.76 -7.02
N ARG A 185 -0.79 21.95 -6.53
CA ARG A 185 -0.73 20.50 -6.80
C ARG A 185 -1.28 19.74 -5.61
N THR A 186 -2.11 18.76 -5.90
CA THR A 186 -2.65 17.85 -4.88
C THR A 186 -2.53 16.40 -5.33
N ILE A 187 -2.33 15.51 -4.38
CA ILE A 187 -2.44 14.07 -4.61
C ILE A 187 -3.58 13.51 -3.77
N SER A 188 -4.43 12.72 -4.40
CA SER A 188 -5.54 12.05 -3.74
C SER A 188 -5.32 10.55 -3.71
N PHE A 189 -5.40 9.96 -2.52
CA PHE A 189 -5.32 8.50 -2.33
C PHE A 189 -6.70 7.87 -2.10
N ASP A 190 -7.71 8.64 -1.71
CA ASP A 190 -9.06 8.10 -1.52
C ASP A 190 -9.81 8.00 -2.86
N PRO A 191 -10.46 6.84 -3.11
CA PRO A 191 -11.27 6.64 -4.31
C PRO A 191 -12.38 7.69 -4.43
N GLN A 192 -12.59 8.20 -5.64
CA GLN A 192 -13.70 9.09 -6.00
C GLN A 192 -14.39 8.60 -7.27
N ASP A 193 -15.61 9.06 -7.52
CA ASP A 193 -16.37 8.66 -8.72
C ASP A 193 -15.64 9.05 -10.02
N LYS A 194 -14.88 10.14 -10.00
CA LYS A 194 -14.18 10.69 -11.15
C LYS A 194 -12.82 10.07 -11.44
N PHE A 195 -12.17 9.46 -10.47
CA PHE A 195 -10.85 8.87 -10.64
C PHE A 195 -10.61 7.66 -9.72
N TYR A 196 -9.70 6.79 -10.16
CA TYR A 196 -9.30 5.63 -9.37
C TYR A 196 -8.21 6.01 -8.37
N ALA A 197 -8.40 5.61 -7.10
CA ALA A 197 -7.37 5.70 -6.07
C ALA A 197 -7.46 4.50 -5.14
N LYS A 198 -6.43 4.28 -4.31
CA LYS A 198 -6.39 3.22 -3.30
C LYS A 198 -5.61 3.70 -2.09
N ASN A 199 -6.20 3.53 -0.92
CA ASN A 199 -5.64 3.97 0.34
C ASN A 199 -5.66 2.86 1.39
N SER A 200 -4.73 1.93 1.31
CA SER A 200 -4.56 0.87 2.33
C SER A 200 -3.78 1.33 3.55
N CYS A 201 -3.32 2.59 3.55
CA CYS A 201 -2.39 3.14 4.54
C CYS A 201 -3.02 4.23 5.42
N ASP A 202 -4.34 4.45 5.35
CA ASP A 202 -5.07 5.55 6.02
C ASP A 202 -4.36 6.90 5.87
N MET A 203 -3.87 7.20 4.67
CA MET A 203 -3.33 8.51 4.37
C MET A 203 -4.46 9.54 4.39
N GLN A 204 -4.12 10.79 4.65
CA GLN A 204 -5.07 11.90 4.46
C GLN A 204 -5.58 11.88 3.01
N GLY A 205 -6.88 12.03 2.81
CA GLY A 205 -7.52 11.82 1.51
C GLY A 205 -6.96 12.68 0.39
N VAL A 206 -6.79 13.99 0.62
CA VAL A 206 -6.19 14.95 -0.32
C VAL A 206 -5.02 15.64 0.35
N ILE A 207 -3.84 15.57 -0.25
CA ILE A 207 -2.60 16.13 0.31
C ILE A 207 -2.02 17.16 -0.68
N ASN A 208 -1.68 18.33 -0.17
CA ASN A 208 -0.97 19.34 -0.96
C ASN A 208 0.46 18.85 -1.25
N VAL A 209 0.83 18.88 -2.51
CA VAL A 209 2.20 18.57 -2.97
C VAL A 209 2.96 19.89 -3.12
N PRO A 210 4.07 20.08 -2.39
CA PRO A 210 4.80 21.34 -2.44
C PRO A 210 5.34 21.63 -3.84
N MET A 211 5.39 22.91 -4.20
CA MET A 211 6.14 23.36 -5.37
C MET A 211 7.61 23.34 -5.01
N LEU A 212 8.41 22.66 -5.83
CA LEU A 212 9.84 22.44 -5.59
C LEU A 212 10.74 23.43 -6.32
N LEU A 213 10.17 24.20 -7.24
CA LEU A 213 10.86 25.21 -8.02
C LEU A 213 10.11 26.54 -7.92
N ASP A 214 10.86 27.64 -7.84
CA ASP A 214 10.34 28.99 -7.97
C ASP A 214 10.00 29.33 -9.45
N GLU A 215 9.57 30.57 -9.70
CA GLU A 215 9.21 31.06 -11.04
C GLU A 215 10.43 31.12 -11.99
N ASN A 216 11.64 31.12 -11.46
CA ASN A 216 12.90 31.14 -12.21
C ASN A 216 13.49 29.71 -12.38
N GLY A 217 12.82 28.68 -11.87
CA GLY A 217 13.28 27.30 -11.93
C GLY A 217 14.32 26.93 -10.86
N ASN A 218 14.53 27.77 -9.85
CA ASN A 218 15.45 27.45 -8.74
C ASN A 218 14.73 26.55 -7.70
N PRO A 219 15.44 25.60 -7.10
CA PRO A 219 14.90 24.76 -6.03
C PRO A 219 14.45 25.60 -4.82
N THR A 220 13.25 25.35 -4.31
CA THR A 220 12.66 26.06 -3.16
C THR A 220 12.74 25.29 -1.86
N GLY A 221 13.16 24.03 -1.88
CA GLY A 221 13.26 23.18 -0.70
C GLY A 221 13.63 21.74 -1.02
N GLU A 222 13.63 20.92 0.03
CA GLU A 222 13.91 19.49 -0.09
C GLU A 222 12.75 18.74 -0.75
N ASN A 223 13.10 17.84 -1.66
CA ASN A 223 12.15 16.90 -2.26
C ASN A 223 12.04 15.65 -1.39
N ASN A 224 11.19 15.65 -0.38
CA ASN A 224 11.05 14.54 0.58
C ASN A 224 9.59 14.08 0.79
N PHE A 225 8.68 14.41 -0.13
CA PHE A 225 7.26 14.12 0.02
C PHE A 225 6.97 12.62 0.20
N MET A 226 7.49 11.77 -0.69
CA MET A 226 7.27 10.32 -0.59
C MET A 226 7.99 9.71 0.64
N GLY A 227 9.08 10.32 1.10
CA GLY A 227 9.69 9.95 2.36
C GLY A 227 8.72 10.06 3.53
N LYS A 228 7.97 11.18 3.62
CA LYS A 228 6.92 11.37 4.64
C LYS A 228 5.75 10.39 4.47
N VAL A 229 5.36 10.07 3.24
CA VAL A 229 4.32 9.06 2.97
C VAL A 229 4.75 7.69 3.51
N ILE A 230 5.99 7.28 3.24
CA ILE A 230 6.56 6.00 3.70
C ILE A 230 6.68 5.98 5.24
N GLU A 231 7.13 7.08 5.84
CA GLU A 231 7.21 7.21 7.30
C GLU A 231 5.84 7.05 7.96
N ASN A 232 4.81 7.73 7.44
CA ASN A 232 3.44 7.59 7.92
C ASN A 232 2.93 6.15 7.80
N TYR A 233 3.24 5.46 6.70
CA TYR A 233 2.92 4.05 6.51
C TYR A 233 3.56 3.18 7.59
N HIS A 234 4.85 3.35 7.86
CA HIS A 234 5.57 2.60 8.90
C HIS A 234 5.01 2.88 10.30
N ASN A 235 4.75 4.15 10.61
CA ASN A 235 4.18 4.55 11.90
C ASN A 235 2.81 3.91 12.13
N ARG A 236 1.97 3.83 11.09
CA ARG A 236 0.69 3.12 11.15
C ARG A 236 0.85 1.64 11.40
N LEU A 237 1.71 0.96 10.65
CA LEU A 237 1.97 -0.48 10.84
C LEU A 237 2.44 -0.78 12.27
N LYS A 238 3.36 0.03 12.79
CA LYS A 238 3.85 -0.09 14.16
C LYS A 238 2.74 0.10 15.18
N LYS A 239 1.95 1.18 15.04
CA LYS A 239 0.81 1.46 15.91
C LYS A 239 -0.21 0.32 15.91
N ASN A 240 -0.55 -0.21 14.73
CA ASN A 240 -1.50 -1.32 14.61
C ASN A 240 -0.99 -2.57 15.30
N LYS A 241 0.31 -2.90 15.17
CA LYS A 241 0.92 -4.03 15.87
C LYS A 241 0.89 -3.87 17.38
N GLU A 242 1.23 -2.69 17.90
CA GLU A 242 1.17 -2.37 19.33
C GLU A 242 -0.27 -2.48 19.87
N MET A 243 -1.25 -1.95 19.13
CA MET A 243 -2.66 -2.04 19.51
C MET A 243 -3.17 -3.49 19.51
N THR A 244 -2.75 -4.29 18.53
CA THR A 244 -3.09 -5.72 18.45
C THR A 244 -2.52 -6.48 19.64
N ALA A 245 -1.26 -6.24 20.02
CA ALA A 245 -0.64 -6.88 21.18
C ALA A 245 -1.36 -6.51 22.49
N LYS A 246 -1.71 -5.24 22.67
CA LYS A 246 -2.51 -4.79 23.83
C LYS A 246 -3.89 -5.43 23.88
N TYR A 247 -4.56 -5.55 22.72
CA TYR A 247 -5.85 -6.20 22.61
C TYR A 247 -5.78 -7.69 22.97
N GLU A 248 -4.77 -8.42 22.48
CA GLU A 248 -4.56 -9.83 22.79
C GLU A 248 -4.31 -10.04 24.28
N ALA A 249 -3.46 -9.21 24.90
CA ALA A 249 -3.20 -9.25 26.34
C ALA A 249 -4.48 -8.98 27.17
N LEU A 250 -5.26 -7.96 26.77
CA LEU A 250 -6.52 -7.65 27.42
C LEU A 250 -7.56 -8.80 27.28
N CYS A 251 -7.65 -9.42 26.11
CA CYS A 251 -8.52 -10.58 25.90
C CYS A 251 -8.07 -11.80 26.70
N ALA A 252 -6.78 -11.98 26.98
CA ALA A 252 -6.27 -13.02 27.84
C ALA A 252 -6.66 -12.76 29.32
N ASP A 253 -6.45 -11.53 29.82
CA ASP A 253 -6.85 -11.11 31.17
C ASP A 253 -8.37 -11.26 31.39
N ILE A 254 -9.18 -10.87 30.40
CA ILE A 254 -10.63 -11.08 30.42
C ILE A 254 -11.00 -12.58 30.60
N ARG A 255 -10.33 -13.47 29.85
CA ARG A 255 -10.61 -14.91 29.92
C ARG A 255 -10.19 -15.50 31.27
N GLU A 256 -9.04 -15.11 31.78
CA GLU A 256 -8.56 -15.54 33.10
C GLU A 256 -9.52 -15.12 34.19
N ARG A 257 -9.89 -13.84 34.26
CA ARG A 257 -10.84 -13.33 35.26
C ARG A 257 -12.23 -13.92 35.14
N VAL A 258 -12.71 -14.22 33.96
CA VAL A 258 -14.03 -14.90 33.79
C VAL A 258 -13.96 -16.33 34.26
N ALA A 259 -12.83 -17.03 34.10
CA ALA A 259 -12.67 -18.40 34.59
C ALA A 259 -12.72 -18.48 36.14
N ASP A 260 -12.31 -17.40 36.82
CA ASP A 260 -12.35 -17.30 38.28
C ASP A 260 -13.75 -16.96 38.84
N VAL A 261 -14.71 -16.61 37.98
CA VAL A 261 -16.11 -16.33 38.41
C VAL A 261 -16.79 -17.64 38.84
N ALA A 262 -17.11 -17.75 40.12
CA ALA A 262 -17.74 -18.92 40.71
C ALA A 262 -19.18 -18.68 41.21
N ASN A 263 -19.60 -17.43 41.40
CA ASN A 263 -20.90 -17.04 41.93
C ASN A 263 -21.37 -15.67 41.41
N ALA A 264 -22.55 -15.22 41.85
CA ALA A 264 -23.15 -13.96 41.42
C ALA A 264 -22.34 -12.73 41.89
N GLU A 265 -21.70 -12.79 43.06
CA GLU A 265 -20.88 -11.70 43.57
C GLU A 265 -19.62 -11.51 42.66
N ASP A 266 -18.95 -12.60 42.33
CA ASP A 266 -17.80 -12.57 41.42
C ASP A 266 -18.21 -12.04 40.04
N ALA A 267 -19.35 -12.46 39.50
CA ALA A 267 -19.88 -11.98 38.23
C ALA A 267 -20.16 -10.47 38.26
N ASN A 268 -20.66 -9.93 39.35
CA ASN A 268 -20.90 -8.51 39.53
C ASN A 268 -19.59 -7.72 39.68
N ASN A 269 -18.62 -8.23 40.42
CA ASN A 269 -17.27 -7.66 40.53
C ASN A 269 -16.57 -7.62 39.19
N PHE A 270 -16.75 -8.64 38.33
CA PHE A 270 -16.23 -8.66 36.97
C PHE A 270 -16.90 -7.58 36.10
N ILE A 271 -18.22 -7.36 36.22
CA ILE A 271 -18.90 -6.26 35.51
C ILE A 271 -18.30 -4.90 35.89
N ASP A 272 -18.11 -4.67 37.20
CA ASP A 272 -17.54 -3.41 37.68
C ASP A 272 -16.11 -3.22 37.20
N TRP A 273 -15.28 -4.27 37.19
CA TRP A 273 -13.94 -4.23 36.62
C TRP A 273 -13.97 -3.93 35.13
N VAL A 274 -14.84 -4.59 34.32
CA VAL A 274 -15.01 -4.29 32.89
C VAL A 274 -15.41 -2.84 32.67
N GLY A 275 -16.22 -2.27 33.57
CA GLY A 275 -16.59 -0.84 33.49
C GLY A 275 -15.46 0.13 33.82
N SER A 276 -14.42 -0.31 34.51
CA SER A 276 -13.30 0.53 34.99
C SER A 276 -12.08 0.57 34.06
N ILE A 277 -11.98 -0.37 33.12
CA ILE A 277 -10.80 -0.50 32.23
C ILE A 277 -11.00 0.22 30.90
N GLU A 278 -9.87 0.60 30.27
CA GLU A 278 -9.86 1.09 28.89
C GLU A 278 -10.05 -0.08 27.90
N HIS A 279 -11.06 0.03 27.05
CA HIS A 279 -11.36 -1.00 26.06
C HIS A 279 -10.63 -0.74 24.74
N ILE A 280 -10.12 -1.82 24.14
CA ILE A 280 -9.44 -1.81 22.84
C ILE A 280 -10.30 -2.65 21.88
N TYR A 281 -10.58 -2.11 20.70
CA TYR A 281 -11.43 -2.73 19.68
C TYR A 281 -12.78 -3.21 20.27
N ASN A 282 -13.10 -4.49 20.17
CA ASN A 282 -14.33 -5.08 20.66
C ASN A 282 -14.18 -5.81 22.01
N SER A 283 -13.13 -5.52 22.79
CA SER A 283 -12.84 -6.22 24.07
C SER A 283 -14.01 -6.18 25.05
N LYS A 284 -14.79 -5.09 25.06
CA LYS A 284 -16.02 -5.00 25.87
C LYS A 284 -17.06 -6.06 25.47
N VAL A 285 -17.23 -6.30 24.18
CA VAL A 285 -18.15 -7.35 23.67
C VAL A 285 -17.60 -8.73 24.01
N VAL A 286 -16.27 -8.92 23.92
CA VAL A 286 -15.62 -10.19 24.33
C VAL A 286 -15.88 -10.46 25.80
N ALA A 287 -15.68 -9.48 26.69
CA ALA A 287 -15.94 -9.61 28.13
C ALA A 287 -17.40 -9.96 28.42
N SER A 288 -18.34 -9.23 27.81
CA SER A 288 -19.77 -9.46 28.02
C SER A 288 -20.20 -10.86 27.56
N LYS A 289 -19.71 -11.33 26.41
CA LYS A 289 -20.01 -12.68 25.91
C LYS A 289 -19.39 -13.78 26.77
N ALA A 290 -18.15 -13.59 27.21
CA ALA A 290 -17.45 -14.55 28.06
C ALA A 290 -18.17 -14.70 29.40
N LEU A 291 -18.52 -13.58 30.07
CA LEU A 291 -19.29 -13.61 31.32
C LEU A 291 -20.66 -14.24 31.14
N ALA A 292 -21.38 -13.93 30.05
CA ALA A 292 -22.71 -14.52 29.79
C ALA A 292 -22.65 -16.07 29.66
N ASN A 293 -21.59 -16.60 29.04
CA ASN A 293 -21.38 -18.04 28.92
C ASN A 293 -21.09 -18.66 30.30
N GLN A 294 -20.16 -18.08 31.06
CA GLN A 294 -19.82 -18.55 32.42
C GLN A 294 -21.02 -18.50 33.36
N ALA A 295 -21.78 -17.40 33.32
CA ALA A 295 -23.00 -17.26 34.13
C ALA A 295 -24.05 -18.31 33.77
N LYS A 296 -24.18 -18.68 32.50
CA LYS A 296 -25.08 -19.76 32.07
C LYS A 296 -24.64 -21.12 32.62
N ASP A 297 -23.34 -21.40 32.59
CA ASP A 297 -22.79 -22.66 33.12
C ASP A 297 -22.96 -22.76 34.64
N LEU A 298 -22.95 -21.61 35.34
CA LEU A 298 -23.21 -21.48 36.77
C LEU A 298 -24.68 -21.32 37.14
N ASN A 299 -25.63 -21.35 36.17
CA ASN A 299 -27.06 -21.10 36.35
C ASN A 299 -27.40 -19.76 37.00
N LEU A 300 -26.57 -18.73 36.82
CA LEU A 300 -26.83 -17.38 37.31
C LEU A 300 -27.84 -16.66 36.42
N THR A 301 -28.69 -15.84 37.05
CA THR A 301 -29.73 -15.06 36.35
C THR A 301 -29.36 -13.58 36.29
N PHE A 302 -29.40 -12.99 35.10
CA PHE A 302 -29.08 -11.56 34.91
C PHE A 302 -30.36 -10.71 35.04
N ASN A 303 -30.40 -9.83 36.03
CA ASN A 303 -31.46 -8.87 36.21
C ASN A 303 -31.21 -7.62 35.37
N LYS A 304 -32.05 -7.39 34.35
CA LYS A 304 -31.92 -6.25 33.42
C LYS A 304 -32.14 -4.89 34.08
N ALA A 305 -32.98 -4.83 35.15
CA ALA A 305 -33.29 -3.56 35.82
C ALA A 305 -32.12 -3.09 36.70
N THR A 306 -31.50 -4.01 37.45
CA THR A 306 -30.36 -3.70 38.32
C THR A 306 -29.01 -3.83 37.58
N LYS A 307 -29.00 -4.44 36.39
CA LYS A 307 -27.80 -4.82 35.63
C LYS A 307 -26.82 -5.71 36.39
N LYS A 308 -27.34 -6.58 37.28
CA LYS A 308 -26.57 -7.50 38.15
C LYS A 308 -27.04 -8.95 37.97
N TYR A 309 -26.12 -9.86 38.26
CA TYR A 309 -26.41 -11.29 38.38
C TYR A 309 -26.90 -11.62 39.80
N ALA A 310 -27.75 -12.63 39.88
CA ALA A 310 -28.22 -13.24 41.09
C ALA A 310 -28.18 -14.76 40.96
#